data_263167b4c5a68ae348906e45c5a77d60
#
_entry.id   263167b4c5a68ae348906e45c5a77d60
#
_cell.length_a   1.000
_cell.length_b   1.000
_cell.length_c   1.000
_cell.angle_alpha   90.00
_cell.angle_beta   90.00
_cell.angle_gamma   90.00
#
_symmetry.space_group_name_H-M   'P 1'
#
loop_
_entity.id
_entity.type
_entity.pdbx_description
1 polymer ?
#
loop_
_entity_poly.entity_id
_entity_poly.type
_entity_poly.pdbx_seq_one_letter_code
_entity_poly.pdbx_strand_id
1 'polypeptide(L)'
;DGREFKKLGLIDLEKLVLAGDGTEVVTSARNRYRKLCNCTDHNCSCNRWYSQPDTDCGYDSSRHKFYYGYDLYMMTAADSENDLPVFPLLNRASMHDSFGLCYTYHAMKAFLKEANVTEILLDSAHDVMAIYQFCQRNSITAIIDLNERGGINFKYKDTYSIGKDGIPMCQAGLKMIRDGYEKKRMRYKFRCPNVYHCDGIHCEHTCSDSPYGLVVHVPTKENLRIFTVPSRDSKEWKLEYNKRTSSERCNKREKIDYQLESGRHQS
;
A
#
# COMPACT_ATOMS: atom_id res chain seq x y z
N ASP A 1 -13.85 -19.73 1.04
CA ASP A 1 -13.14 -19.07 -0.07
C ASP A 1 -14.07 -18.08 -0.78
N GLY A 2 -13.53 -17.19 -1.60
CA GLY A 2 -14.30 -16.14 -2.27
C GLY A 2 -15.46 -16.62 -3.14
N ARG A 3 -15.40 -17.83 -3.69
CA ARG A 3 -16.51 -18.39 -4.50
C ARG A 3 -17.72 -18.73 -3.64
N GLU A 4 -17.49 -19.32 -2.49
CA GLU A 4 -18.58 -19.64 -1.57
C GLU A 4 -19.24 -18.36 -1.03
N PHE A 5 -18.45 -17.37 -0.69
CA PHE A 5 -18.97 -16.08 -0.23
C PHE A 5 -19.79 -15.35 -1.32
N LYS A 6 -19.38 -15.45 -2.60
CA LYS A 6 -20.19 -14.96 -3.72
C LYS A 6 -21.53 -15.68 -3.80
N LYS A 7 -21.53 -17.02 -3.72
CA LYS A 7 -22.78 -17.82 -3.78
C LYS A 7 -23.75 -17.47 -2.65
N LEU A 8 -23.22 -17.12 -1.48
CA LEU A 8 -24.00 -16.67 -0.32
C LEU A 8 -24.40 -15.19 -0.37
N GLY A 9 -24.00 -14.46 -1.42
CA GLY A 9 -24.27 -13.02 -1.55
C GLY A 9 -23.53 -12.14 -0.56
N LEU A 10 -22.43 -12.63 0.04
CA LEU A 10 -21.69 -11.94 1.08
C LEU A 10 -20.58 -11.03 0.52
N ILE A 11 -20.14 -11.25 -0.72
CA ILE A 11 -19.19 -10.41 -1.45
C ILE A 11 -19.62 -10.24 -2.90
N ASP A 12 -19.27 -9.08 -3.46
CA ASP A 12 -19.45 -8.80 -4.89
C ASP A 12 -18.11 -8.97 -5.62
N LEU A 13 -18.00 -10.03 -6.43
CA LEU A 13 -16.81 -10.26 -7.25
C LEU A 13 -16.72 -9.36 -8.49
N GLU A 14 -17.81 -8.71 -8.91
CA GLU A 14 -17.81 -7.81 -10.07
C GLU A 14 -17.27 -6.42 -9.71
N LYS A 15 -17.34 -6.05 -8.43
CA LYS A 15 -16.80 -4.80 -7.89
C LYS A 15 -16.13 -5.05 -6.56
N LEU A 16 -14.96 -5.68 -6.59
CA LEU A 16 -14.27 -6.13 -5.39
C LEU A 16 -13.27 -5.05 -4.90
N VAL A 17 -13.42 -4.62 -3.66
CA VAL A 17 -12.47 -3.79 -2.93
C VAL A 17 -11.69 -4.68 -1.98
N LEU A 18 -10.37 -4.72 -2.14
CA LEU A 18 -9.49 -5.59 -1.35
C LEU A 18 -8.64 -4.79 -0.37
N ALA A 19 -8.51 -5.28 0.85
CA ALA A 19 -7.41 -4.94 1.73
C ALA A 19 -6.40 -6.09 1.74
N GLY A 20 -5.12 -5.77 1.69
CA GLY A 20 -4.03 -6.73 1.70
C GLY A 20 -3.09 -6.51 2.88
N ASP A 21 -2.71 -7.60 3.56
CA ASP A 21 -1.78 -7.54 4.69
C ASP A 21 -1.11 -8.89 4.90
N GLY A 22 0.17 -8.87 5.32
CA GLY A 22 0.94 -10.04 5.71
C GLY A 22 0.85 -10.30 7.22
N THR A 23 0.90 -11.57 7.61
CA THR A 23 0.95 -11.94 9.02
C THR A 23 1.90 -13.12 9.24
N GLU A 24 2.71 -13.05 10.30
CA GLU A 24 3.67 -14.09 10.63
C GLU A 24 2.98 -15.40 11.04
N VAL A 25 3.48 -16.51 10.51
CA VAL A 25 3.18 -17.88 10.94
C VAL A 25 4.46 -18.50 11.46
N VAL A 26 4.60 -18.48 12.78
CA VAL A 26 5.79 -18.99 13.48
C VAL A 26 5.79 -20.52 13.47
N THR A 27 6.91 -21.10 13.07
CA THR A 27 7.10 -22.56 13.05
C THR A 27 8.14 -23.01 14.07
N SER A 28 8.31 -24.32 14.19
CA SER A 28 9.42 -24.92 14.97
C SER A 28 10.74 -24.96 14.19
N ALA A 29 10.79 -24.39 12.99
CA ALA A 29 11.99 -24.35 12.16
C ALA A 29 13.15 -23.68 12.89
N ARG A 30 14.34 -24.25 12.72
CA ARG A 30 15.59 -23.71 13.27
C ARG A 30 16.64 -23.62 12.18
N ASN A 31 17.35 -22.52 12.16
CA ASN A 31 18.55 -22.42 11.32
C ASN A 31 19.60 -23.41 11.83
N ARG A 32 19.99 -24.37 11.00
CA ARG A 32 21.04 -25.34 11.33
C ARG A 32 22.45 -24.81 11.01
N TYR A 33 22.58 -23.53 10.68
CA TYR A 33 23.83 -22.85 10.33
C TYR A 33 24.59 -23.47 9.16
N ARG A 34 24.02 -24.46 8.49
CA ARG A 34 24.65 -25.10 7.34
C ARG A 34 24.45 -24.24 6.11
N LYS A 35 25.55 -23.87 5.47
CA LYS A 35 25.52 -23.21 4.16
C LYS A 35 25.06 -24.20 3.10
N LEU A 36 24.24 -23.74 2.16
CA LEU A 36 23.92 -24.48 0.93
C LEU A 36 24.84 -24.09 -0.22
N CYS A 37 25.69 -23.10 -0.04
CA CYS A 37 26.63 -22.59 -1.01
C CYS A 37 28.07 -23.00 -0.71
N ASN A 38 28.93 -22.91 -1.70
CA ASN A 38 30.38 -23.14 -1.59
C ASN A 38 31.16 -21.83 -1.35
N CYS A 39 30.47 -20.73 -0.93
CA CYS A 39 31.15 -19.45 -0.65
C CYS A 39 32.13 -19.59 0.51
N THR A 40 33.31 -19.03 0.33
CA THR A 40 34.34 -18.94 1.39
C THR A 40 34.02 -17.87 2.43
N ASP A 41 33.23 -16.85 2.05
CA ASP A 41 32.78 -15.82 2.96
C ASP A 41 31.77 -16.40 3.99
N HIS A 42 32.10 -16.22 5.27
CA HIS A 42 31.23 -16.63 6.39
C HIS A 42 29.95 -15.81 6.47
N ASN A 43 29.96 -14.55 5.99
CA ASN A 43 28.84 -13.61 6.02
C ASN A 43 28.08 -13.55 4.68
N CYS A 44 28.27 -14.50 3.78
CA CYS A 44 27.57 -14.50 2.51
C CYS A 44 26.05 -14.47 2.72
N SER A 45 25.32 -13.78 1.83
CA SER A 45 23.86 -13.70 1.80
C SER A 45 23.15 -14.90 1.20
N CYS A 46 23.90 -15.98 0.88
CA CYS A 46 23.34 -17.20 0.30
C CYS A 46 22.41 -17.91 1.29
N ASN A 47 21.43 -18.63 0.74
CA ASN A 47 20.43 -19.37 1.52
C ASN A 47 21.09 -20.30 2.55
N ARG A 48 20.48 -20.39 3.70
CA ARG A 48 20.84 -21.32 4.77
C ARG A 48 19.90 -22.51 4.79
N TRP A 49 20.35 -23.61 5.37
CA TRP A 49 19.49 -24.77 5.57
C TRP A 49 18.75 -24.67 6.89
N TYR A 50 17.42 -24.80 6.82
CA TYR A 50 16.54 -24.87 7.98
C TYR A 50 16.06 -26.30 8.22
N SER A 51 15.59 -26.58 9.44
CA SER A 51 14.99 -27.89 9.77
C SER A 51 13.71 -28.17 8.98
N GLN A 52 13.06 -27.09 8.51
CA GLN A 52 11.95 -27.12 7.55
C GLN A 52 12.45 -26.34 6.32
N PRO A 53 12.80 -27.02 5.19
CA PRO A 53 13.52 -26.40 4.08
C PRO A 53 12.77 -25.32 3.32
N ASP A 54 11.46 -25.30 3.41
CA ASP A 54 10.56 -24.34 2.77
C ASP A 54 10.26 -23.09 3.62
N THR A 55 10.71 -23.08 4.88
CA THR A 55 10.63 -21.90 5.76
C THR A 55 11.81 -20.95 5.56
N ASP A 56 11.68 -19.75 6.12
CA ASP A 56 12.76 -18.75 6.12
C ASP A 56 12.73 -17.91 7.40
N CYS A 57 13.72 -17.04 7.54
CA CYS A 57 13.83 -16.09 8.63
C CYS A 57 13.12 -14.78 8.27
N GLY A 58 12.10 -14.42 9.02
CA GLY A 58 11.41 -13.14 8.94
C GLY A 58 11.72 -12.24 10.12
N TYR A 59 11.31 -10.98 10.03
CA TYR A 59 11.44 -10.00 11.09
C TYR A 59 10.07 -9.35 11.37
N ASP A 60 9.56 -9.57 12.57
CA ASP A 60 8.38 -8.89 13.08
C ASP A 60 8.77 -7.50 13.60
N SER A 61 8.39 -6.46 12.88
CA SER A 61 8.71 -5.08 13.23
C SER A 61 7.93 -4.57 14.45
N SER A 62 6.77 -5.15 14.75
CA SER A 62 5.92 -4.76 15.88
C SER A 62 6.49 -5.24 17.21
N ARG A 63 7.05 -6.45 17.20
CA ARG A 63 7.67 -7.10 18.37
C ARG A 63 9.20 -6.95 18.42
N HIS A 64 9.82 -6.33 17.39
CA HIS A 64 11.27 -6.23 17.24
C HIS A 64 11.99 -7.58 17.34
N LYS A 65 11.45 -8.61 16.71
CA LYS A 65 11.91 -10.00 16.87
C LYS A 65 12.04 -10.74 15.55
N PHE A 66 13.13 -11.50 15.40
CA PHE A 66 13.24 -12.48 14.32
C PHE A 66 12.44 -13.74 14.63
N TYR A 67 11.84 -14.33 13.60
CA TYR A 67 11.15 -15.60 13.68
C TYR A 67 11.52 -16.49 12.47
N TYR A 68 11.28 -17.78 12.58
CA TYR A 68 11.43 -18.72 11.47
C TYR A 68 10.05 -19.28 11.12
N GLY A 69 9.70 -19.24 9.85
CA GLY A 69 8.38 -19.67 9.42
C GLY A 69 7.97 -19.13 8.06
N TYR A 70 6.72 -18.71 8.02
CA TYR A 70 6.06 -18.20 6.83
C TYR A 70 5.47 -16.81 7.10
N ASP A 71 5.16 -16.13 6.00
CA ASP A 71 4.28 -14.98 5.96
C ASP A 71 2.97 -15.40 5.27
N LEU A 72 1.86 -15.31 5.97
CA LEU A 72 0.52 -15.50 5.42
C LEU A 72 0.01 -14.19 4.89
N TYR A 73 0.11 -13.99 3.58
CA TYR A 73 -0.48 -12.81 2.95
C TYR A 73 -1.96 -13.04 2.68
N MET A 74 -2.82 -12.21 3.27
CA MET A 74 -4.27 -12.32 3.18
C MET A 74 -4.85 -11.18 2.35
N MET A 75 -5.67 -11.50 1.36
CA MET A 75 -6.57 -10.56 0.70
C MET A 75 -7.97 -10.67 1.29
N THR A 76 -8.48 -9.56 1.81
CA THR A 76 -9.76 -9.46 2.51
C THR A 76 -10.70 -8.55 1.73
N ALA A 77 -11.99 -8.91 1.63
CA ALA A 77 -13.01 -8.04 1.07
C ALA A 77 -13.30 -6.87 2.03
N ALA A 78 -12.76 -5.71 1.71
CA ALA A 78 -12.78 -4.53 2.60
C ALA A 78 -14.15 -3.85 2.70
N ASP A 79 -15.03 -4.10 1.77
CA ASP A 79 -16.41 -3.61 1.72
C ASP A 79 -17.44 -4.63 2.21
N SER A 80 -17.00 -5.84 2.61
CA SER A 80 -17.87 -6.83 3.21
C SER A 80 -18.18 -6.49 4.67
N GLU A 81 -19.42 -6.73 5.09
CA GLU A 81 -19.86 -6.49 6.47
C GLU A 81 -19.05 -7.27 7.52
N ASN A 82 -18.49 -8.41 7.13
CA ASN A 82 -17.82 -9.35 8.04
C ASN A 82 -16.31 -9.45 7.79
N ASP A 83 -15.68 -8.54 7.05
CA ASP A 83 -14.24 -8.58 6.74
C ASP A 83 -13.78 -9.96 6.25
N LEU A 84 -14.42 -10.46 5.19
CA LEU A 84 -14.26 -11.85 4.76
C LEU A 84 -12.93 -12.09 4.03
N PRO A 85 -12.20 -13.17 4.37
CA PRO A 85 -10.99 -13.55 3.66
C PRO A 85 -11.33 -14.03 2.24
N VAL A 86 -10.80 -13.35 1.21
CA VAL A 86 -11.03 -13.71 -0.18
C VAL A 86 -10.04 -14.75 -0.66
N PHE A 87 -8.76 -14.50 -0.41
CA PHE A 87 -7.69 -15.37 -0.87
C PHE A 87 -6.42 -15.25 0.01
N PRO A 88 -5.98 -16.34 0.64
CA PRO A 88 -4.71 -16.42 1.35
C PRO A 88 -3.61 -16.96 0.44
N LEU A 89 -2.36 -16.53 0.68
CA LEU A 89 -1.18 -17.18 0.12
C LEU A 89 -0.09 -17.26 1.19
N LEU A 90 0.43 -18.46 1.38
CA LEU A 90 1.54 -18.69 2.31
C LEU A 90 2.86 -18.47 1.57
N ASN A 91 3.64 -17.51 2.04
CA ASN A 91 4.95 -17.15 1.52
C ASN A 91 6.05 -17.50 2.52
N ARG A 92 7.31 -17.47 2.10
CA ARG A 92 8.44 -17.54 3.03
C ARG A 92 8.49 -16.28 3.89
N ALA A 93 8.85 -16.42 5.17
CA ALA A 93 8.89 -15.31 6.12
C ALA A 93 9.79 -14.12 5.71
N SER A 94 10.80 -14.34 4.85
CA SER A 94 11.66 -13.28 4.32
C SER A 94 11.03 -12.48 3.18
N MET A 95 9.85 -12.87 2.70
CA MET A 95 9.20 -12.18 1.59
C MET A 95 8.64 -10.83 2.05
N HIS A 96 8.97 -9.79 1.31
CA HIS A 96 8.42 -8.46 1.57
C HIS A 96 6.97 -8.36 1.09
N ASP A 97 6.10 -7.68 1.85
CA ASP A 97 4.65 -7.56 1.59
C ASP A 97 4.31 -7.10 0.17
N SER A 98 5.12 -6.21 -0.41
CA SER A 98 4.93 -5.77 -1.80
C SER A 98 5.02 -6.91 -2.83
N PHE A 99 5.87 -7.90 -2.59
CA PHE A 99 5.93 -9.11 -3.42
C PHE A 99 4.79 -10.06 -3.07
N GLY A 100 4.51 -10.22 -1.76
CA GLY A 100 3.37 -10.99 -1.26
C GLY A 100 2.07 -10.57 -1.93
N LEU A 101 1.81 -9.27 -2.02
CA LEU A 101 0.67 -8.70 -2.73
C LEU A 101 0.60 -9.19 -4.19
N CYS A 102 1.69 -9.02 -4.95
CA CYS A 102 1.70 -9.36 -6.37
C CYS A 102 1.46 -10.86 -6.61
N TYR A 103 2.13 -11.72 -5.84
CA TYR A 103 1.95 -13.18 -5.96
C TYR A 103 0.54 -13.60 -5.56
N THR A 104 0.03 -13.10 -4.45
CA THR A 104 -1.32 -13.41 -3.96
C THR A 104 -2.39 -12.95 -4.95
N TYR A 105 -2.24 -11.74 -5.52
CA TYR A 105 -3.16 -11.24 -6.55
C TYR A 105 -3.18 -12.13 -7.79
N HIS A 106 -2.02 -12.53 -8.30
CA HIS A 106 -1.94 -13.40 -9.48
C HIS A 106 -2.53 -14.79 -9.21
N ALA A 107 -2.23 -15.38 -8.05
CA ALA A 107 -2.79 -16.65 -7.63
C ALA A 107 -4.33 -16.55 -7.47
N MET A 108 -4.81 -15.49 -6.82
CA MET A 108 -6.24 -15.20 -6.69
C MET A 108 -6.91 -15.08 -8.05
N LYS A 109 -6.34 -14.33 -8.99
CA LYS A 109 -6.90 -14.16 -10.35
C LYS A 109 -6.91 -15.45 -11.15
N ALA A 110 -5.92 -16.33 -10.95
CA ALA A 110 -5.92 -17.66 -11.59
C ALA A 110 -7.05 -18.54 -11.03
N PHE A 111 -7.37 -18.42 -9.76
CA PHE A 111 -8.42 -19.17 -9.06
C PHE A 111 -9.82 -18.54 -9.22
N LEU A 112 -9.94 -17.22 -9.01
CA LEU A 112 -11.16 -16.42 -9.15
C LEU A 112 -11.10 -15.59 -10.43
N LYS A 113 -11.21 -16.25 -11.59
CA LYS A 113 -11.06 -15.60 -12.91
C LYS A 113 -12.06 -14.46 -13.13
N GLU A 114 -13.25 -14.59 -12.58
CA GLU A 114 -14.35 -13.62 -12.66
C GLU A 114 -14.17 -12.41 -11.73
N ALA A 115 -13.26 -12.47 -10.74
CA ALA A 115 -13.09 -11.36 -9.81
C ALA A 115 -12.58 -10.11 -10.52
N ASN A 116 -13.33 -9.03 -10.42
CA ASN A 116 -12.94 -7.70 -10.90
C ASN A 116 -12.58 -6.81 -9.72
N VAL A 117 -11.27 -6.68 -9.46
CA VAL A 117 -10.75 -5.85 -8.38
C VAL A 117 -10.74 -4.40 -8.84
N THR A 118 -11.50 -3.54 -8.18
CA THR A 118 -11.60 -2.11 -8.49
C THR A 118 -10.66 -1.26 -7.67
N GLU A 119 -10.42 -1.66 -6.42
CA GLU A 119 -9.57 -0.92 -5.47
C GLU A 119 -8.75 -1.88 -4.62
N ILE A 120 -7.54 -1.45 -4.24
CA ILE A 120 -6.69 -2.12 -3.25
C ILE A 120 -6.27 -1.12 -2.18
N LEU A 121 -6.50 -1.49 -0.92
CA LEU A 121 -6.24 -0.71 0.29
C LEU A 121 -5.05 -1.33 1.03
N LEU A 122 -3.96 -0.57 1.15
CA LEU A 122 -2.69 -1.09 1.69
C LEU A 122 -2.06 -0.12 2.69
N ASP A 123 -1.25 -0.65 3.56
CA ASP A 123 -0.44 0.14 4.48
C ASP A 123 0.81 0.74 3.81
N SER A 124 1.57 1.52 4.57
CA SER A 124 2.77 2.19 4.09
C SER A 124 3.95 1.26 3.74
N ALA A 125 3.91 -0.02 4.12
CA ALA A 125 4.91 -1.01 3.69
C ALA A 125 4.86 -1.26 2.18
N HIS A 126 3.68 -1.07 1.58
CA HIS A 126 3.43 -1.22 0.15
C HIS A 126 3.68 0.07 -0.66
N ASP A 127 4.07 1.18 -0.02
CA ASP A 127 4.23 2.48 -0.68
C ASP A 127 5.51 2.55 -1.53
N VAL A 128 5.55 1.76 -2.59
CA VAL A 128 6.62 1.73 -3.59
C VAL A 128 6.06 1.91 -5.00
N MET A 129 6.79 2.63 -5.86
CA MET A 129 6.33 2.97 -7.22
C MET A 129 5.87 1.74 -8.02
N ALA A 130 6.53 0.59 -7.84
CA ALA A 130 6.18 -0.64 -8.54
C ALA A 130 4.74 -1.10 -8.26
N ILE A 131 4.24 -0.91 -7.03
CA ILE A 131 2.87 -1.27 -6.66
C ILE A 131 1.86 -0.35 -7.34
N TYR A 132 2.12 0.96 -7.40
CA TYR A 132 1.23 1.87 -8.14
C TYR A 132 1.20 1.55 -9.64
N GLN A 133 2.34 1.20 -10.23
CA GLN A 133 2.40 0.77 -11.64
C GLN A 133 1.67 -0.57 -11.85
N PHE A 134 1.79 -1.50 -10.91
CA PHE A 134 1.04 -2.76 -10.92
C PHE A 134 -0.47 -2.50 -10.88
N CYS A 135 -0.94 -1.67 -9.97
CA CYS A 135 -2.35 -1.29 -9.88
C CYS A 135 -2.84 -0.60 -11.17
N GLN A 136 -2.06 0.33 -11.71
CA GLN A 136 -2.39 1.03 -12.95
C GLN A 136 -2.54 0.07 -14.15
N ARG A 137 -1.60 -0.89 -14.29
CA ARG A 137 -1.65 -1.91 -15.37
C ARG A 137 -2.87 -2.82 -15.27
N ASN A 138 -3.35 -3.05 -14.05
CA ASN A 138 -4.54 -3.87 -13.79
C ASN A 138 -5.84 -3.05 -13.68
N SER A 139 -5.80 -1.75 -13.96
CA SER A 139 -6.94 -0.82 -13.83
C SER A 139 -7.53 -0.76 -12.41
N ILE A 140 -6.67 -0.88 -11.39
CA ILE A 140 -7.02 -0.88 -9.97
C ILE A 140 -6.68 0.48 -9.37
N THR A 141 -7.58 1.04 -8.58
CA THR A 141 -7.32 2.21 -7.75
C THR A 141 -6.48 1.81 -6.54
N ALA A 142 -5.30 2.42 -6.40
CA ALA A 142 -4.41 2.18 -5.28
C ALA A 142 -4.67 3.19 -4.14
N ILE A 143 -5.12 2.71 -2.99
CA ILE A 143 -5.31 3.50 -1.75
C ILE A 143 -4.25 3.04 -0.76
N ILE A 144 -3.08 3.68 -0.80
CA ILE A 144 -1.89 3.27 -0.04
C ILE A 144 -1.42 4.41 0.83
N ASP A 145 -1.15 4.13 2.11
CA ASP A 145 -0.60 5.12 3.02
C ASP A 145 0.83 5.50 2.62
N LEU A 146 1.20 6.75 2.90
CA LEU A 146 2.50 7.27 2.49
C LEU A 146 3.58 6.84 3.48
N ASN A 147 4.64 6.21 2.97
CA ASN A 147 5.82 5.92 3.76
C ASN A 147 6.70 7.18 3.89
N GLU A 148 6.78 7.73 5.08
CA GLU A 148 7.53 8.97 5.34
C GLU A 148 9.06 8.81 5.35
N ARG A 149 9.58 7.58 5.37
CA ARG A 149 11.04 7.31 5.44
C ARG A 149 11.80 7.75 4.20
N GLY A 150 11.14 7.87 3.07
CA GLY A 150 11.72 8.45 1.85
C GLY A 150 11.45 9.94 1.78
N GLY A 151 12.43 10.79 1.97
CA GLY A 151 12.29 12.24 1.81
C GLY A 151 11.69 12.59 0.43
N ILE A 152 10.51 13.23 0.42
CA ILE A 152 9.78 13.56 -0.79
C ILE A 152 9.60 15.07 -0.86
N ASN A 153 10.71 15.78 -0.86
CA ASN A 153 10.73 17.17 -1.29
C ASN A 153 11.48 17.19 -2.63
N PHE A 154 10.77 17.39 -3.72
CA PHE A 154 11.43 17.61 -4.99
C PHE A 154 11.02 18.96 -5.56
N LYS A 155 12.01 19.64 -6.08
CA LYS A 155 11.82 20.91 -6.77
C LYS A 155 11.31 20.58 -8.17
N TYR A 156 10.05 20.90 -8.44
CA TYR A 156 9.40 20.52 -9.69
C TYR A 156 9.65 21.54 -10.81
N LYS A 157 9.65 22.82 -10.46
CA LYS A 157 10.01 23.96 -11.32
C LYS A 157 10.57 25.07 -10.44
N ASP A 158 11.15 26.10 -11.06
CA ASP A 158 11.69 27.25 -10.31
C ASP A 158 10.62 28.03 -9.51
N THR A 159 9.34 27.83 -9.85
CA THR A 159 8.21 28.57 -9.27
C THR A 159 7.54 27.89 -8.09
N TYR A 160 7.75 26.58 -7.87
CA TYR A 160 7.14 25.85 -6.76
C TYR A 160 7.87 24.54 -6.40
N SER A 161 7.70 24.09 -5.19
CA SER A 161 8.10 22.75 -4.73
C SER A 161 6.87 21.91 -4.38
N ILE A 162 7.03 20.60 -4.26
CA ILE A 162 5.95 19.69 -3.89
C ILE A 162 6.27 19.07 -2.55
N GLY A 163 5.33 19.17 -1.62
CA GLY A 163 5.42 18.55 -0.31
C GLY A 163 5.13 17.05 -0.33
N LYS A 164 5.36 16.38 0.80
CA LYS A 164 5.09 14.94 1.00
C LYS A 164 3.63 14.55 0.72
N ASP A 165 2.72 15.46 0.98
CA ASP A 165 1.28 15.30 0.77
C ASP A 165 0.85 15.50 -0.70
N GLY A 166 1.79 15.75 -1.60
CA GLY A 166 1.50 16.03 -3.01
C GLY A 166 0.95 17.43 -3.27
N ILE A 167 0.95 18.32 -2.27
CA ILE A 167 0.47 19.69 -2.43
C ILE A 167 1.65 20.59 -2.80
N PRO A 168 1.55 21.37 -3.88
CA PRO A 168 2.57 22.34 -4.23
C PRO A 168 2.69 23.45 -3.18
N MET A 169 3.93 23.86 -2.93
CA MET A 169 4.26 25.05 -2.15
C MET A 169 4.84 26.11 -3.07
N CYS A 170 4.32 27.32 -3.01
CA CYS A 170 4.79 28.44 -3.83
C CYS A 170 6.15 28.95 -3.32
N GLN A 171 6.75 29.92 -4.04
CA GLN A 171 8.03 30.53 -3.67
C GLN A 171 8.01 31.22 -2.30
N ALA A 172 6.86 31.69 -1.85
CA ALA A 172 6.68 32.26 -0.51
C ALA A 172 6.52 31.21 0.58
N GLY A 173 6.67 29.90 0.29
CA GLY A 173 6.54 28.83 1.25
C GLY A 173 5.10 28.50 1.68
N LEU A 174 4.10 29.03 0.98
CA LEU A 174 2.70 28.78 1.28
C LEU A 174 2.19 27.55 0.54
N LYS A 175 1.47 26.65 1.23
CA LYS A 175 0.77 25.54 0.60
C LYS A 175 -0.33 26.04 -0.31
N MET A 176 -0.33 25.58 -1.56
CA MET A 176 -1.37 25.93 -2.54
C MET A 176 -2.66 25.17 -2.24
N ILE A 177 -3.80 25.74 -2.63
CA ILE A 177 -5.11 25.14 -2.43
C ILE A 177 -5.47 24.34 -3.67
N ARG A 178 -5.95 23.11 -3.46
CA ARG A 178 -6.44 22.27 -4.55
C ARG A 178 -7.77 22.82 -5.08
N ASP A 179 -7.80 23.09 -6.39
CA ASP A 179 -8.96 23.64 -7.13
C ASP A 179 -9.53 22.63 -8.13
N GLY A 180 -9.36 21.32 -7.86
CA GLY A 180 -9.98 20.26 -8.63
C GLY A 180 -9.00 19.34 -9.37
N TYR A 181 -9.60 18.37 -10.07
CA TYR A 181 -8.92 17.38 -10.91
C TYR A 181 -9.47 17.37 -12.33
N GLU A 182 -8.62 17.62 -13.31
CA GLU A 182 -8.98 17.57 -14.74
C GLU A 182 -8.84 16.13 -15.26
N LYS A 183 -9.93 15.35 -15.24
CA LYS A 183 -9.94 13.93 -15.64
C LYS A 183 -9.38 13.69 -17.04
N LYS A 184 -9.74 14.53 -18.04
CA LYS A 184 -9.27 14.38 -19.43
C LYS A 184 -7.76 14.54 -19.57
N ARG A 185 -7.12 15.39 -18.75
CA ARG A 185 -5.69 15.67 -18.77
C ARG A 185 -4.94 14.96 -17.66
N MET A 186 -5.63 14.19 -16.80
CA MET A 186 -5.09 13.49 -15.63
C MET A 186 -4.16 14.37 -14.81
N ARG A 187 -4.64 15.55 -14.39
CA ARG A 187 -3.85 16.50 -13.62
C ARG A 187 -4.67 17.19 -12.55
N TYR A 188 -4.03 17.45 -11.42
CA TYR A 188 -4.58 18.32 -10.38
C TYR A 188 -4.31 19.78 -10.72
N LYS A 189 -5.25 20.64 -10.34
CA LYS A 189 -5.14 22.09 -10.40
C LYS A 189 -5.02 22.63 -8.99
N PHE A 190 -4.04 23.52 -8.78
CA PHE A 190 -3.81 24.19 -7.51
C PHE A 190 -3.77 25.70 -7.73
N ARG A 191 -4.18 26.45 -6.70
CA ARG A 191 -4.25 27.91 -6.73
C ARG A 191 -3.52 28.55 -5.56
N CYS A 192 -3.10 29.80 -5.75
CA CYS A 192 -2.51 30.61 -4.71
C CYS A 192 -3.46 30.80 -3.53
N PRO A 193 -3.07 30.47 -2.29
CA PRO A 193 -3.93 30.61 -1.11
C PRO A 193 -4.25 32.07 -0.79
N ASN A 194 -3.36 33.03 -1.10
CA ASN A 194 -3.56 34.46 -0.84
C ASN A 194 -4.70 35.07 -1.67
N VAL A 195 -5.01 34.51 -2.83
CA VAL A 195 -6.06 35.00 -3.73
C VAL A 195 -7.32 34.15 -3.64
N TYR A 196 -7.18 32.87 -3.29
CA TYR A 196 -8.28 31.90 -3.24
C TYR A 196 -8.74 31.62 -1.83
N HIS A 197 -9.53 32.56 -1.26
CA HIS A 197 -10.32 32.43 -0.04
C HIS A 197 -9.65 31.75 1.18
N CYS A 198 -8.46 32.17 1.56
CA CYS A 198 -7.93 31.83 2.88
C CYS A 198 -7.87 33.08 3.74
N ASP A 199 -8.88 33.25 4.56
CA ASP A 199 -8.90 34.31 5.56
C ASP A 199 -7.63 34.25 6.43
N GLY A 200 -6.91 35.36 6.49
CA GLY A 200 -5.71 35.50 7.31
C GLY A 200 -4.38 35.14 6.67
N ILE A 201 -4.34 34.72 5.39
CA ILE A 201 -3.08 34.53 4.67
C ILE A 201 -2.72 35.82 3.91
N HIS A 202 -1.71 36.52 4.40
CA HIS A 202 -1.11 37.67 3.71
C HIS A 202 0.18 37.23 3.03
N CYS A 203 0.33 37.55 1.73
CA CYS A 203 1.53 37.32 0.94
C CYS A 203 1.87 38.56 0.12
N GLU A 204 3.03 39.13 0.38
CA GLU A 204 3.54 40.29 -0.38
C GLU A 204 4.22 39.91 -1.69
N HIS A 205 4.36 38.59 -1.96
CA HIS A 205 5.09 38.08 -3.11
C HIS A 205 4.22 38.10 -4.37
N THR A 206 4.69 38.79 -5.41
CA THR A 206 4.03 38.79 -6.73
C THR A 206 4.47 37.60 -7.55
N CYS A 207 3.78 36.45 -7.40
CA CYS A 207 4.10 35.22 -8.12
C CYS A 207 3.48 35.13 -9.52
N SER A 208 2.55 36.05 -9.86
CA SER A 208 1.80 36.07 -11.12
C SER A 208 1.14 37.40 -11.33
N ASP A 209 1.12 37.90 -12.57
CA ASP A 209 0.39 39.11 -12.96
C ASP A 209 -1.12 38.88 -13.09
N SER A 210 -1.57 37.62 -12.94
CA SER A 210 -2.97 37.26 -13.03
C SER A 210 -3.72 37.64 -11.77
N PRO A 211 -4.93 38.23 -11.88
CA PRO A 211 -5.81 38.48 -10.72
C PRO A 211 -6.24 37.20 -10.00
N TYR A 212 -6.07 36.04 -10.63
CA TYR A 212 -6.32 34.73 -10.02
C TYR A 212 -5.10 34.19 -9.24
N GLY A 213 -4.00 34.92 -9.19
CA GLY A 213 -2.73 34.48 -8.61
C GLY A 213 -2.06 33.33 -9.36
N LEU A 214 -1.05 32.72 -8.73
CA LEU A 214 -0.35 31.58 -9.30
C LEU A 214 -1.27 30.36 -9.40
N VAL A 215 -1.36 29.79 -10.60
CA VAL A 215 -2.06 28.52 -10.87
C VAL A 215 -1.05 27.47 -11.31
N VAL A 216 -1.06 26.32 -10.63
CA VAL A 216 -0.17 25.19 -10.91
C VAL A 216 -0.98 23.99 -11.35
N HIS A 217 -0.57 23.34 -12.41
CA HIS A 217 -1.14 22.09 -12.88
C HIS A 217 -0.09 20.97 -12.75
N VAL A 218 -0.46 19.93 -12.00
CA VAL A 218 0.44 18.79 -11.72
C VAL A 218 -0.14 17.52 -12.34
N PRO A 219 0.50 16.98 -13.41
CA PRO A 219 0.10 15.71 -14.00
C PRO A 219 0.31 14.53 -13.04
N THR A 220 -0.73 13.72 -12.82
CA THR A 220 -0.66 12.58 -11.89
C THR A 220 0.30 11.50 -12.35
N LYS A 221 0.46 11.34 -13.68
CA LYS A 221 1.36 10.35 -14.28
C LYS A 221 2.85 10.57 -13.98
N GLU A 222 3.24 11.78 -13.57
CA GLU A 222 4.65 12.08 -13.27
C GLU A 222 5.16 11.39 -12.03
N ASN A 223 4.28 11.19 -11.04
CA ASN A 223 4.58 10.39 -9.88
C ASN A 223 3.28 9.81 -9.29
N LEU A 224 2.96 8.59 -9.67
CA LEU A 224 1.75 7.89 -9.22
C LEU A 224 1.68 7.73 -7.70
N ARG A 225 2.84 7.65 -7.04
CA ARG A 225 2.95 7.49 -5.59
C ARG A 225 2.54 8.77 -4.85
N ILE A 226 2.90 9.93 -5.39
CA ILE A 226 2.61 11.22 -4.76
C ILE A 226 1.25 11.76 -5.17
N PHE A 227 0.93 11.67 -6.46
CA PHE A 227 -0.30 12.23 -7.03
C PHE A 227 -1.37 11.15 -7.22
N THR A 228 -1.77 10.53 -6.10
CA THR A 228 -2.82 9.50 -6.12
C THR A 228 -4.18 10.08 -6.55
N VAL A 229 -5.02 9.23 -7.12
CA VAL A 229 -6.40 9.56 -7.47
C VAL A 229 -7.30 8.49 -6.84
N PRO A 230 -8.15 8.86 -5.86
CA PRO A 230 -8.30 10.19 -5.23
C PRO A 230 -7.05 10.64 -4.46
N SER A 231 -6.96 11.95 -4.20
CA SER A 231 -5.81 12.52 -3.47
C SER A 231 -5.89 12.21 -1.98
N ARG A 232 -4.76 11.90 -1.32
CA ARG A 232 -4.67 11.51 0.10
C ARG A 232 -5.27 12.53 1.07
N ASP A 233 -5.26 13.82 0.76
CA ASP A 233 -5.87 14.86 1.59
C ASP A 233 -7.40 14.97 1.43
N SER A 234 -8.00 14.26 0.45
CA SER A 234 -9.44 14.26 0.22
C SER A 234 -10.20 13.46 1.27
N LYS A 235 -11.45 13.86 1.50
CA LYS A 235 -12.38 13.10 2.36
C LYS A 235 -12.67 11.71 1.77
N GLU A 236 -12.77 11.63 0.45
CA GLU A 236 -12.99 10.37 -0.29
C GLU A 236 -11.88 9.36 -0.01
N TRP A 237 -10.61 9.77 -0.17
CA TRP A 237 -9.47 8.89 0.10
C TRP A 237 -9.47 8.39 1.55
N LYS A 238 -9.75 9.27 2.51
CA LYS A 238 -9.78 8.91 3.94
C LYS A 238 -10.88 7.91 4.27
N LEU A 239 -12.06 8.06 3.66
CA LEU A 239 -13.17 7.13 3.84
C LEU A 239 -12.81 5.73 3.28
N GLU A 240 -12.22 5.67 2.08
CA GLU A 240 -11.79 4.40 1.50
C GLU A 240 -10.65 3.77 2.30
N TYR A 241 -9.63 4.56 2.68
CA TYR A 241 -8.51 4.06 3.46
C TYR A 241 -8.90 3.46 4.81
N ASN A 242 -9.90 4.01 5.47
CA ASN A 242 -10.40 3.47 6.74
C ASN A 242 -10.91 2.03 6.64
N LYS A 243 -11.37 1.59 5.47
CA LYS A 243 -11.80 0.21 5.23
C LYS A 243 -10.62 -0.77 5.28
N ARG A 244 -9.35 -0.30 5.17
CA ARG A 244 -8.15 -1.14 5.28
C ARG A 244 -8.10 -1.94 6.59
N THR A 245 -8.66 -1.41 7.67
CA THR A 245 -8.72 -2.11 8.97
C THR A 245 -9.46 -3.46 8.91
N SER A 246 -10.15 -3.75 7.79
CA SER A 246 -10.74 -5.07 7.54
C SER A 246 -9.68 -6.18 7.50
N SER A 247 -8.50 -5.92 6.92
CA SER A 247 -7.39 -6.90 6.92
C SER A 247 -6.86 -7.16 8.31
N GLU A 248 -6.73 -6.13 9.14
CA GLU A 248 -6.30 -6.28 10.53
C GLU A 248 -7.31 -7.10 11.36
N ARG A 249 -8.61 -6.85 11.16
CA ARG A 249 -9.67 -7.64 11.84
C ARG A 249 -9.72 -9.08 11.33
N CYS A 250 -9.51 -9.30 10.03
CA CYS A 250 -9.40 -10.63 9.46
C CYS A 250 -8.20 -11.39 10.05
N ASN A 251 -7.01 -10.78 10.01
CA ASN A 251 -5.78 -11.35 10.57
C ASN A 251 -5.92 -11.66 12.07
N LYS A 252 -6.59 -10.79 12.83
CA LYS A 252 -6.87 -11.02 14.26
C LYS A 252 -7.72 -12.28 14.46
N ARG A 253 -8.75 -12.52 13.64
CA ARG A 253 -9.55 -13.76 13.72
C ARG A 253 -8.69 -14.99 13.42
N GLU A 254 -7.86 -14.93 12.36
CA GLU A 254 -6.96 -16.04 12.04
C GLU A 254 -5.99 -16.34 13.19
N LYS A 255 -5.38 -15.32 13.76
CA LYS A 255 -4.38 -15.46 14.81
C LYS A 255 -4.97 -15.92 16.14
N ILE A 256 -6.06 -15.30 16.58
CA ILE A 256 -6.62 -15.49 17.93
C ILE A 256 -7.75 -16.51 17.93
N ASP A 257 -8.79 -16.28 17.09
CA ASP A 257 -9.99 -17.11 17.15
C ASP A 257 -9.76 -18.49 16.54
N TYR A 258 -8.97 -18.55 15.44
CA TYR A 258 -8.55 -19.83 14.82
C TYR A 258 -7.18 -20.32 15.28
N GLN A 259 -6.59 -19.66 16.28
CA GLN A 259 -5.38 -20.09 16.99
C GLN A 259 -4.12 -20.23 16.13
N LEU A 260 -3.98 -19.47 15.07
CA LEU A 260 -2.78 -19.48 14.22
C LEU A 260 -1.50 -19.10 15.01
N GLU A 261 -1.63 -18.32 16.09
CA GLU A 261 -0.52 -17.95 16.98
C GLU A 261 -0.29 -18.91 18.15
N SER A 262 -1.21 -19.84 18.43
CA SER A 262 -1.20 -20.63 19.68
C SER A 262 -0.20 -21.80 19.67
N GLY A 263 0.50 -22.03 18.58
CA GLY A 263 1.45 -23.13 18.45
C GLY A 263 2.62 -22.83 17.52
N ARG A 264 3.59 -23.75 17.53
CA ARG A 264 4.66 -23.78 16.52
C ARG A 264 4.26 -24.83 15.48
N HIS A 265 3.95 -24.34 14.29
CA HIS A 265 3.54 -25.20 13.20
C HIS A 265 4.73 -26.04 12.68
N GLN A 266 4.44 -27.25 12.25
CA GLN A 266 5.38 -28.13 11.55
C GLN A 266 4.79 -28.47 10.19
N SER A 267 5.63 -28.42 9.16
CA SER A 267 5.28 -28.87 7.80
C SER A 267 5.42 -30.37 7.68
#